data_5f7f03fd1e5e194a045b0b485f6f9a64
#
_entry.id   5f7f03fd1e5e194a045b0b485f6f9a64
#
_cell.length_a   1.000
_cell.length_b   1.000
_cell.length_c   1.000
_cell.angle_alpha   90.00
_cell.angle_beta   90.00
_cell.angle_gamma   90.00
#
_symmetry.space_group_name_H-M   'P 1'
#
loop_
_entity.id
_entity.type
_entity.pdbx_description
1 polymer ?
#
loop_
_entity_poly.entity_id
_entity_poly.type
_entity_poly.pdbx_seq_one_letter_code
_entity_poly.pdbx_strand_id
1 'polypeptide(L)'
;MYILEEARLRNNLRIISDVAKRADVEIILAFKAYALWKTFPIFREYISSTTASSLSEARLAFDKFGSKAHTFSPAYTDYEIDEIAACSSHLTFNSLTQYERLHERARKQNPEISFGLRINPEYSEIETDIYNPCAPGTRFGVSADKLPEQLPEEIDGFHCHCHCENGSDVFVRTLAHIEEKFAGWFKQIKWINFGGGHLMTRKDYDIELLVNTLREFHNRYPWLKVIMEPGSAFGWQTGPLVAQVIDVVEDKGIKTAILNVSFSCHMPDCLEMPYHPAVRGAKTIEENIDYSIPYIYRLG
;
A
#
# COMPACT_ATOMS: atom_id res chain seq x y z
N MET A 1 -20.90 11.46 5.47
CA MET A 1 -20.45 11.81 4.08
C MET A 1 -18.95 12.06 4.09
N TYR A 2 -18.17 11.39 3.26
CA TYR A 2 -16.75 11.71 3.11
C TYR A 2 -16.58 13.01 2.31
N ILE A 3 -15.70 13.87 2.78
CA ILE A 3 -15.29 15.09 2.09
C ILE A 3 -13.82 14.94 1.70
N LEU A 4 -13.51 15.22 0.43
CA LEU A 4 -12.14 15.33 -0.06
C LEU A 4 -11.84 16.81 -0.38
N GLU A 5 -10.80 17.35 0.24
CA GLU A 5 -10.28 18.67 -0.02
C GLU A 5 -9.19 18.61 -1.09
N GLU A 6 -9.51 19.00 -2.32
CA GLU A 6 -8.58 18.90 -3.46
C GLU A 6 -7.22 19.56 -3.19
N ALA A 7 -7.20 20.70 -2.53
CA ALA A 7 -5.95 21.40 -2.22
C ALA A 7 -5.02 20.55 -1.34
N ARG A 8 -5.57 19.79 -0.39
CA ARG A 8 -4.80 18.88 0.47
C ARG A 8 -4.32 17.65 -0.31
N LEU A 9 -5.17 17.09 -1.17
CA LEU A 9 -4.76 16.00 -2.06
C LEU A 9 -3.60 16.43 -2.95
N ARG A 10 -3.70 17.60 -3.59
CA ARG A 10 -2.63 18.15 -4.42
C ARG A 10 -1.34 18.40 -3.64
N ASN A 11 -1.44 18.81 -2.39
CA ASN A 11 -0.27 18.95 -1.53
C ASN A 11 0.44 17.63 -1.31
N ASN A 12 -0.31 16.56 -0.98
CA ASN A 12 0.26 15.22 -0.83
C ASN A 12 0.91 14.73 -2.12
N LEU A 13 0.25 14.92 -3.26
CA LEU A 13 0.77 14.56 -4.58
C LEU A 13 2.07 15.30 -4.92
N ARG A 14 2.21 16.57 -4.56
CA ARG A 14 3.47 17.33 -4.74
C ARG A 14 4.60 16.77 -3.89
N ILE A 15 4.35 16.45 -2.62
CA ILE A 15 5.34 15.84 -1.74
C ILE A 15 5.82 14.50 -2.33
N ILE A 16 4.88 13.64 -2.72
CA ILE A 16 5.19 12.33 -3.29
C ILE A 16 5.97 12.46 -4.61
N SER A 17 5.55 13.37 -5.49
CA SER A 17 6.24 13.64 -6.76
C SER A 17 7.64 14.24 -6.56
N ASP A 18 7.85 15.06 -5.53
CA ASP A 18 9.17 15.59 -5.16
C ASP A 18 10.10 14.46 -4.69
N VAL A 19 9.61 13.59 -3.83
CA VAL A 19 10.37 12.38 -3.39
C VAL A 19 10.74 11.52 -4.60
N ALA A 20 9.80 11.23 -5.49
CA ALA A 20 10.05 10.42 -6.68
C ALA A 20 11.18 11.00 -7.55
N LYS A 21 11.13 12.31 -7.81
CA LYS A 21 12.14 13.01 -8.62
C LYS A 21 13.50 13.05 -7.94
N ARG A 22 13.52 13.36 -6.65
CA ARG A 22 14.79 13.52 -5.89
C ARG A 22 15.49 12.19 -5.68
N ALA A 23 14.73 11.12 -5.49
CA ALA A 23 15.26 9.77 -5.27
C ALA A 23 15.48 8.99 -6.58
N ASP A 24 15.05 9.50 -7.72
CA ASP A 24 15.05 8.82 -9.03
C ASP A 24 14.32 7.45 -8.96
N VAL A 25 13.09 7.46 -8.42
CA VAL A 25 12.26 6.27 -8.27
C VAL A 25 10.87 6.49 -8.89
N GLU A 26 10.24 5.42 -9.32
CA GLU A 26 8.83 5.45 -9.72
C GLU A 26 7.95 5.24 -8.49
N ILE A 27 7.05 6.19 -8.22
CA ILE A 27 6.03 6.05 -7.19
C ILE A 27 4.66 5.89 -7.84
N ILE A 28 3.98 4.79 -7.53
CA ILE A 28 2.69 4.42 -8.13
C ILE A 28 1.61 4.31 -7.06
N LEU A 29 0.34 4.54 -7.44
CA LEU A 29 -0.80 4.54 -6.51
C LEU A 29 -1.28 3.13 -6.20
N ALA A 30 -1.32 2.74 -4.93
CA ALA A 30 -1.92 1.48 -4.51
C ALA A 30 -3.44 1.60 -4.35
N PHE A 31 -4.20 0.96 -5.24
CA PHE A 31 -5.67 1.03 -5.24
C PHE A 31 -6.31 0.40 -3.99
N LYS A 32 -5.73 -0.63 -3.43
CA LYS A 32 -6.21 -1.23 -2.16
C LYS A 32 -6.36 -0.21 -1.03
N ALA A 33 -5.61 0.89 -1.06
CA ALA A 33 -5.67 1.95 -0.06
C ALA A 33 -6.39 3.21 -0.57
N TYR A 34 -6.40 3.46 -1.88
CA TYR A 34 -7.04 4.64 -2.44
C TYR A 34 -7.53 4.37 -3.88
N ALA A 35 -8.84 4.14 -4.03
CA ALA A 35 -9.48 3.84 -5.32
C ALA A 35 -10.61 4.82 -5.69
N LEU A 36 -10.57 6.06 -5.18
CA LEU A 36 -11.57 7.09 -5.50
C LEU A 36 -11.38 7.59 -6.93
N TRP A 37 -11.88 6.84 -7.91
CA TRP A 37 -11.64 7.02 -9.34
C TRP A 37 -12.01 8.40 -9.90
N LYS A 38 -12.96 9.11 -9.27
CA LYS A 38 -13.31 10.49 -9.67
C LYS A 38 -12.15 11.49 -9.50
N THR A 39 -11.15 11.17 -8.69
CA THR A 39 -9.95 12.00 -8.47
C THR A 39 -8.78 11.62 -9.37
N PHE A 40 -8.86 10.54 -10.12
CA PHE A 40 -7.77 10.08 -11.00
C PHE A 40 -7.29 11.12 -12.02
N PRO A 41 -8.14 12.02 -12.56
CA PRO A 41 -7.64 13.12 -13.37
C PRO A 41 -6.59 13.98 -12.66
N ILE A 42 -6.75 14.21 -11.34
CA ILE A 42 -5.78 14.97 -10.53
C ILE A 42 -4.49 14.16 -10.34
N PHE A 43 -4.61 12.85 -10.06
CA PHE A 43 -3.45 11.97 -9.89
C PHE A 43 -2.58 11.91 -11.14
N ARG A 44 -3.18 11.83 -12.33
CA ARG A 44 -2.45 11.76 -13.60
C ARG A 44 -1.57 12.97 -13.91
N GLU A 45 -1.78 14.09 -13.22
CA GLU A 45 -0.89 15.25 -13.31
C GLU A 45 0.46 15.01 -12.61
N TYR A 46 0.55 13.98 -11.75
CA TYR A 46 1.71 13.74 -10.88
C TYR A 46 2.32 12.34 -11.03
N ILE A 47 1.52 11.34 -11.31
CA ILE A 47 1.93 9.93 -11.43
C ILE A 47 1.33 9.30 -12.69
N SER A 48 2.01 8.30 -13.24
CA SER A 48 1.64 7.66 -14.51
C SER A 48 1.08 6.25 -14.36
N SER A 49 1.19 5.62 -13.19
CA SER A 49 0.89 4.20 -13.01
C SER A 49 0.24 3.92 -11.64
N THR A 50 -0.31 2.72 -11.52
CA THR A 50 -1.02 2.24 -10.33
C THR A 50 -0.70 0.80 -10.03
N THR A 51 -0.98 0.35 -8.80
CA THR A 51 -0.96 -1.09 -8.49
C THR A 51 -2.37 -1.63 -8.36
N ALA A 52 -2.54 -2.92 -8.65
CA ALA A 52 -3.78 -3.64 -8.50
C ALA A 52 -3.57 -4.93 -7.69
N SER A 53 -4.52 -5.26 -6.83
CA SER A 53 -4.51 -6.47 -6.00
C SER A 53 -5.58 -7.49 -6.43
N SER A 54 -6.33 -7.19 -7.48
CA SER A 54 -7.42 -8.02 -8.03
C SER A 54 -7.69 -7.68 -9.49
N LEU A 55 -8.45 -8.55 -10.17
CA LEU A 55 -8.96 -8.26 -11.51
C LEU A 55 -9.76 -6.95 -11.56
N SER A 56 -10.60 -6.69 -10.56
CA SER A 56 -11.41 -5.46 -10.51
C SER A 56 -10.57 -4.21 -10.43
N GLU A 57 -9.47 -4.25 -9.67
CA GLU A 57 -8.53 -3.13 -9.59
C GLU A 57 -7.70 -2.99 -10.87
N ALA A 58 -7.29 -4.10 -11.51
CA ALA A 58 -6.60 -4.06 -12.80
C ALA A 58 -7.48 -3.43 -13.91
N ARG A 59 -8.77 -3.81 -13.94
CA ARG A 59 -9.77 -3.15 -14.82
C ARG A 59 -9.92 -1.66 -14.48
N LEU A 60 -9.98 -1.31 -13.20
CA LEU A 60 -10.10 0.08 -12.77
C LEU A 60 -8.90 0.92 -13.23
N ALA A 61 -7.68 0.36 -13.19
CA ALA A 61 -6.49 1.00 -13.73
C ALA A 61 -6.63 1.23 -15.23
N PHE A 62 -6.98 0.20 -15.96
CA PHE A 62 -7.10 0.25 -17.41
C PHE A 62 -8.23 1.20 -17.85
N ASP A 63 -9.44 1.05 -17.30
CA ASP A 63 -10.63 1.77 -17.75
C ASP A 63 -10.72 3.21 -17.24
N LYS A 64 -10.27 3.47 -16.00
CA LYS A 64 -10.48 4.77 -15.33
C LYS A 64 -9.20 5.55 -15.11
N PHE A 65 -8.10 4.88 -14.77
CA PHE A 65 -6.83 5.58 -14.64
C PHE A 65 -6.17 5.79 -16.02
N GLY A 66 -6.43 4.89 -16.97
CA GLY A 66 -5.90 4.97 -18.34
C GLY A 66 -4.46 4.47 -18.45
N SER A 67 -4.06 3.56 -17.57
CA SER A 67 -2.78 2.85 -17.63
C SER A 67 -2.96 1.37 -17.31
N LYS A 68 -2.04 0.53 -17.76
CA LYS A 68 -1.94 -0.84 -17.28
C LYS A 68 -1.33 -0.85 -15.88
N ALA A 69 -1.85 -1.71 -14.99
CA ALA A 69 -1.44 -1.78 -13.60
C ALA A 69 -0.15 -2.58 -13.38
N HIS A 70 0.52 -2.33 -12.25
CA HIS A 70 1.41 -3.30 -11.61
C HIS A 70 0.55 -4.20 -10.73
N THR A 71 0.33 -5.44 -11.11
CA THR A 71 -0.62 -6.32 -10.43
C THR A 71 0.10 -7.35 -9.57
N PHE A 72 -0.30 -7.43 -8.31
CA PHE A 72 0.09 -8.47 -7.37
C PHE A 72 -1.12 -8.99 -6.61
N SER A 73 -1.29 -10.31 -6.60
CA SER A 73 -2.20 -11.02 -5.69
C SER A 73 -1.50 -12.26 -5.13
N PRO A 74 -1.81 -12.68 -3.89
CA PRO A 74 -1.26 -13.93 -3.33
C PRO A 74 -1.56 -15.17 -4.16
N ALA A 75 -2.68 -15.15 -4.89
CA ALA A 75 -3.05 -16.20 -5.83
C ALA A 75 -3.84 -15.63 -6.99
N TYR A 76 -3.62 -16.21 -8.18
CA TYR A 76 -4.41 -15.93 -9.38
C TYR A 76 -5.17 -17.19 -9.76
N THR A 77 -6.42 -17.01 -10.18
CA THR A 77 -7.25 -18.09 -10.71
C THR A 77 -7.03 -18.28 -12.19
N ASP A 78 -7.26 -19.49 -12.68
CA ASP A 78 -7.07 -19.79 -14.10
C ASP A 78 -8.08 -19.06 -15.00
N TYR A 79 -9.23 -18.67 -14.48
CA TYR A 79 -10.24 -17.93 -15.26
C TYR A 79 -10.03 -16.41 -15.29
N GLU A 80 -9.23 -15.85 -14.37
CA GLU A 80 -8.97 -14.40 -14.31
C GLU A 80 -7.65 -13.97 -14.96
N ILE A 81 -6.67 -14.89 -15.03
CA ILE A 81 -5.28 -14.55 -15.39
C ILE A 81 -5.16 -13.88 -16.76
N ASP A 82 -5.97 -14.29 -17.73
CA ASP A 82 -5.92 -13.73 -19.08
C ASP A 82 -6.28 -12.24 -19.09
N GLU A 83 -7.36 -11.90 -18.40
CA GLU A 83 -7.82 -10.51 -18.32
C GLU A 83 -6.94 -9.67 -17.41
N ILE A 84 -6.45 -10.23 -16.30
CA ILE A 84 -5.45 -9.59 -15.45
C ILE A 84 -4.21 -9.24 -16.27
N ALA A 85 -3.68 -10.17 -17.06
CA ALA A 85 -2.51 -9.94 -17.90
C ALA A 85 -2.76 -8.86 -18.96
N ALA A 86 -3.94 -8.85 -19.59
CA ALA A 86 -4.31 -7.82 -20.55
C ALA A 86 -4.32 -6.41 -19.94
N CYS A 87 -4.75 -6.28 -18.68
CA CYS A 87 -4.83 -5.02 -17.94
C CYS A 87 -3.55 -4.66 -17.16
N SER A 88 -2.50 -5.49 -17.21
CA SER A 88 -1.27 -5.31 -16.43
C SER A 88 -0.06 -5.01 -17.30
N SER A 89 0.81 -4.10 -16.85
CA SER A 89 2.16 -3.89 -17.39
C SER A 89 3.18 -4.76 -16.67
N HIS A 90 2.97 -4.97 -15.36
CA HIS A 90 3.77 -5.83 -14.53
C HIS A 90 2.85 -6.82 -13.82
N LEU A 91 3.25 -8.08 -13.78
CA LEU A 91 2.53 -9.14 -13.08
C LEU A 91 3.48 -9.86 -12.13
N THR A 92 3.24 -9.69 -10.85
CA THR A 92 4.06 -10.30 -9.79
C THR A 92 3.43 -11.58 -9.29
N PHE A 93 4.17 -12.68 -9.37
CA PHE A 93 3.78 -13.97 -8.83
C PHE A 93 4.21 -14.09 -7.36
N ASN A 94 3.42 -14.79 -6.58
CA ASN A 94 3.67 -14.99 -5.16
C ASN A 94 4.60 -16.20 -4.89
N SER A 95 4.73 -17.10 -5.85
CA SER A 95 5.58 -18.31 -5.76
C SER A 95 6.07 -18.74 -7.14
N LEU A 96 7.13 -19.53 -7.16
CA LEU A 96 7.64 -20.15 -8.40
C LEU A 96 6.62 -21.09 -9.04
N THR A 97 5.89 -21.85 -8.24
CA THR A 97 4.83 -22.76 -8.75
C THR A 97 3.68 -21.98 -9.41
N GLN A 98 3.35 -20.79 -8.91
CA GLN A 98 2.37 -19.93 -9.55
C GLN A 98 2.90 -19.36 -10.87
N TYR A 99 4.18 -18.96 -10.91
CA TYR A 99 4.86 -18.54 -12.12
C TYR A 99 4.84 -19.66 -13.17
N GLU A 100 5.34 -20.85 -12.83
CA GLU A 100 5.39 -22.02 -13.73
C GLU A 100 4.02 -22.35 -14.35
N ARG A 101 2.96 -22.23 -13.57
CA ARG A 101 1.60 -22.53 -14.02
C ARG A 101 1.00 -21.49 -14.96
N LEU A 102 1.34 -20.19 -14.81
CA LEU A 102 0.55 -19.10 -15.38
C LEU A 102 1.32 -18.17 -16.33
N HIS A 103 2.66 -18.14 -16.29
CA HIS A 103 3.44 -17.15 -17.04
C HIS A 103 3.24 -17.23 -18.56
N GLU A 104 3.26 -18.44 -19.16
CA GLU A 104 3.06 -18.62 -20.60
C GLU A 104 1.69 -18.10 -21.05
N ARG A 105 0.67 -18.39 -20.24
CA ARG A 105 -0.69 -17.94 -20.51
C ARG A 105 -0.82 -16.43 -20.42
N ALA A 106 -0.22 -15.81 -19.40
CA ALA A 106 -0.17 -14.37 -19.24
C ALA A 106 0.61 -13.69 -20.37
N ARG A 107 1.77 -14.25 -20.76
CA ARG A 107 2.59 -13.77 -21.88
C ARG A 107 1.83 -13.81 -23.22
N LYS A 108 1.03 -14.85 -23.45
CA LYS A 108 0.21 -14.97 -24.65
C LYS A 108 -0.83 -13.84 -24.76
N GLN A 109 -1.40 -13.39 -23.63
CA GLN A 109 -2.38 -12.30 -23.59
C GLN A 109 -1.73 -10.91 -23.70
N ASN A 110 -0.55 -10.76 -23.14
CA ASN A 110 0.20 -9.51 -23.18
C ASN A 110 1.70 -9.81 -23.41
N PRO A 111 2.18 -9.78 -24.67
CA PRO A 111 3.58 -10.04 -24.98
C PRO A 111 4.59 -9.12 -24.30
N GLU A 112 4.17 -7.91 -23.94
CA GLU A 112 5.02 -6.88 -23.31
C GLU A 112 5.00 -6.91 -21.77
N ILE A 113 4.27 -7.87 -21.16
CA ILE A 113 4.14 -7.93 -19.71
C ILE A 113 5.48 -8.25 -19.04
N SER A 114 5.84 -7.50 -17.99
CA SER A 114 7.02 -7.77 -17.20
C SER A 114 6.65 -8.63 -15.98
N PHE A 115 7.34 -9.74 -15.79
CA PHE A 115 7.07 -10.64 -14.67
C PHE A 115 7.95 -10.33 -13.47
N GLY A 116 7.33 -10.38 -12.30
CA GLY A 116 8.00 -10.27 -11.03
C GLY A 116 7.74 -11.47 -10.12
N LEU A 117 8.60 -11.59 -9.13
CA LEU A 117 8.41 -12.52 -8.03
C LEU A 117 8.37 -11.76 -6.71
N ARG A 118 7.35 -12.01 -5.88
CA ARG A 118 7.35 -11.47 -4.53
C ARG A 118 8.35 -12.20 -3.67
N ILE A 119 9.26 -11.45 -3.06
CA ILE A 119 10.25 -11.96 -2.13
C ILE A 119 9.86 -11.64 -0.68
N ASN A 120 10.28 -12.50 0.25
CA ASN A 120 10.07 -12.31 1.67
C ASN A 120 11.43 -12.24 2.38
N PRO A 121 11.85 -11.07 2.90
CA PRO A 121 13.10 -10.92 3.62
C PRO A 121 13.04 -11.49 5.05
N GLU A 122 11.87 -12.00 5.48
CA GLU A 122 11.63 -12.53 6.82
C GLU A 122 11.95 -11.50 7.92
N TYR A 123 11.73 -10.24 7.58
CA TYR A 123 11.92 -9.10 8.46
C TYR A 123 10.81 -8.06 8.26
N SER A 124 10.18 -7.66 9.34
CA SER A 124 9.21 -6.56 9.41
C SER A 124 9.12 -6.07 10.85
N GLU A 125 8.98 -4.76 11.03
CA GLU A 125 8.79 -4.12 12.35
C GLU A 125 7.31 -3.85 12.67
N ILE A 126 6.40 -4.54 12.00
CA ILE A 126 4.97 -4.46 12.32
C ILE A 126 4.71 -5.33 13.54
N GLU A 127 4.28 -4.71 14.64
CA GLU A 127 4.06 -5.38 15.93
C GLU A 127 2.84 -6.32 15.90
N THR A 128 1.81 -5.98 15.12
CA THR A 128 0.58 -6.75 15.03
C THR A 128 0.71 -7.85 13.99
N ASP A 129 0.78 -9.11 14.40
CA ASP A 129 1.02 -10.28 13.53
C ASP A 129 0.08 -10.36 12.33
N ILE A 130 -1.20 -10.01 12.48
CA ILE A 130 -2.18 -10.06 11.40
C ILE A 130 -1.83 -9.12 10.23
N TYR A 131 -1.08 -8.05 10.51
CA TYR A 131 -0.61 -7.07 9.52
C TYR A 131 0.85 -7.28 9.12
N ASN A 132 1.56 -8.19 9.80
CA ASN A 132 2.96 -8.50 9.50
C ASN A 132 3.08 -9.45 8.30
N PRO A 133 3.46 -8.96 7.11
CA PRO A 133 3.54 -9.80 5.91
C PRO A 133 4.75 -10.74 5.92
N CYS A 134 5.64 -10.61 6.89
CA CYS A 134 6.85 -11.42 7.05
C CYS A 134 6.80 -12.33 8.29
N ALA A 135 5.65 -12.42 8.97
CA ALA A 135 5.46 -13.31 10.11
C ALA A 135 5.72 -14.78 9.73
N PRO A 136 6.22 -15.62 10.64
CA PRO A 136 6.38 -17.05 10.40
C PRO A 136 5.07 -17.68 9.92
N GLY A 137 5.12 -18.48 8.86
CA GLY A 137 3.93 -19.10 8.25
C GLY A 137 3.10 -18.16 7.38
N THR A 138 3.60 -16.96 7.07
CA THR A 138 2.93 -16.06 6.13
C THR A 138 2.71 -16.71 4.76
N ARG A 139 1.62 -16.30 4.09
CA ARG A 139 1.34 -16.70 2.70
C ARG A 139 2.07 -15.86 1.65
N PHE A 140 2.88 -14.87 2.05
CA PHE A 140 3.41 -13.85 1.16
C PHE A 140 4.87 -14.09 0.79
N GLY A 141 5.10 -14.31 -0.50
CA GLY A 141 6.42 -14.27 -1.13
C GLY A 141 7.30 -15.48 -0.87
N VAL A 142 8.44 -15.48 -1.52
CA VAL A 142 9.46 -16.54 -1.50
C VAL A 142 10.64 -16.08 -0.66
N SER A 143 11.06 -16.89 0.31
CA SER A 143 12.30 -16.68 1.07
C SER A 143 13.53 -17.03 0.24
N ALA A 144 14.68 -16.46 0.59
CA ALA A 144 15.91 -16.61 -0.18
C ALA A 144 16.36 -18.08 -0.33
N ASP A 145 16.18 -18.90 0.70
CA ASP A 145 16.52 -20.33 0.70
C ASP A 145 15.71 -21.16 -0.28
N LYS A 146 14.59 -20.64 -0.78
CA LYS A 146 13.72 -21.31 -1.77
C LYS A 146 13.91 -20.81 -3.19
N LEU A 147 14.75 -19.78 -3.40
CA LEU A 147 15.07 -19.29 -4.73
C LEU A 147 16.14 -20.17 -5.38
N PRO A 148 16.00 -20.50 -6.68
CA PRO A 148 17.08 -21.13 -7.42
C PRO A 148 18.25 -20.14 -7.60
N GLU A 149 19.48 -20.63 -7.73
CA GLU A 149 20.65 -19.79 -8.00
C GLU A 149 20.46 -18.96 -9.28
N GLN A 150 19.90 -19.56 -10.32
CA GLN A 150 19.50 -18.88 -11.56
C GLN A 150 17.97 -18.75 -11.59
N LEU A 151 17.49 -17.51 -11.62
CA LEU A 151 16.04 -17.25 -11.77
C LEU A 151 15.53 -17.70 -13.13
N PRO A 152 14.24 -18.07 -13.24
CA PRO A 152 13.61 -18.25 -14.55
C PRO A 152 13.83 -17.03 -15.45
N GLU A 153 14.16 -17.23 -16.73
CA GLU A 153 14.62 -16.22 -17.66
C GLU A 153 13.67 -15.02 -17.80
N GLU A 154 12.36 -15.25 -17.66
CA GLU A 154 11.35 -14.21 -17.82
C GLU A 154 11.02 -13.46 -16.50
N ILE A 155 11.68 -13.75 -15.39
CA ILE A 155 11.54 -12.97 -14.17
C ILE A 155 12.39 -11.70 -14.29
N ASP A 156 11.75 -10.60 -14.52
CA ASP A 156 12.37 -9.28 -14.68
C ASP A 156 12.57 -8.50 -13.37
N GLY A 157 11.90 -8.89 -12.29
CA GLY A 157 11.98 -8.10 -11.07
C GLY A 157 11.52 -8.77 -9.79
N PHE A 158 11.84 -8.10 -8.68
CA PHE A 158 11.38 -8.47 -7.35
C PHE A 158 10.39 -7.46 -6.80
N HIS A 159 9.41 -7.96 -6.06
CA HIS A 159 8.48 -7.18 -5.26
C HIS A 159 8.61 -7.57 -3.79
N CYS A 160 8.80 -6.58 -2.92
CA CYS A 160 8.88 -6.77 -1.48
C CYS A 160 7.95 -5.78 -0.78
N HIS A 161 7.05 -6.27 0.07
CA HIS A 161 6.14 -5.40 0.82
C HIS A 161 6.15 -5.83 2.28
N CYS A 162 6.81 -5.03 3.14
CA CYS A 162 7.12 -5.34 4.53
C CYS A 162 6.65 -4.26 5.51
N HIS A 163 6.00 -3.18 5.03
CA HIS A 163 5.67 -2.00 5.81
C HIS A 163 4.17 -1.77 5.89
N CYS A 164 3.73 -1.18 7.01
CA CYS A 164 2.41 -0.61 7.20
C CYS A 164 2.55 0.65 8.05
N GLU A 165 2.42 1.85 7.42
CA GLU A 165 2.51 3.17 8.05
C GLU A 165 3.83 3.44 8.83
N ASN A 166 4.91 2.80 8.41
CA ASN A 166 6.23 2.94 9.03
C ASN A 166 6.95 4.23 8.61
N GLY A 167 7.95 4.62 9.41
CA GLY A 167 8.89 5.67 9.10
C GLY A 167 10.00 5.24 8.13
N SER A 168 10.78 6.21 7.65
CA SER A 168 11.92 5.96 6.75
C SER A 168 13.07 5.21 7.43
N ASP A 169 13.23 5.34 8.74
CA ASP A 169 14.20 4.59 9.53
C ASP A 169 13.95 3.08 9.49
N VAL A 170 12.68 2.67 9.53
CA VAL A 170 12.29 1.26 9.35
C VAL A 170 12.62 0.78 7.94
N PHE A 171 12.44 1.63 6.92
CA PHE A 171 12.82 1.29 5.55
C PHE A 171 14.33 1.04 5.43
N VAL A 172 15.18 1.86 6.06
CA VAL A 172 16.65 1.66 6.09
C VAL A 172 16.99 0.26 6.59
N ARG A 173 16.40 -0.14 7.71
CA ARG A 173 16.66 -1.48 8.30
C ARG A 173 16.12 -2.61 7.42
N THR A 174 14.93 -2.46 6.90
CA THR A 174 14.34 -3.46 5.98
C THR A 174 15.17 -3.60 4.71
N LEU A 175 15.64 -2.49 4.13
CA LEU A 175 16.47 -2.52 2.93
C LEU A 175 17.77 -3.29 3.18
N ALA A 176 18.41 -3.11 4.34
CA ALA A 176 19.60 -3.87 4.71
C ALA A 176 19.35 -5.39 4.71
N HIS A 177 18.20 -5.84 5.27
CA HIS A 177 17.81 -7.27 5.22
C HIS A 177 17.49 -7.77 3.81
N ILE A 178 16.86 -6.91 2.97
CA ILE A 178 16.64 -7.25 1.56
C ILE A 178 17.97 -7.42 0.83
N GLU A 179 18.92 -6.50 1.00
CA GLU A 179 20.25 -6.58 0.37
C GLU A 179 21.03 -7.79 0.88
N GLU A 180 21.07 -8.03 2.19
CA GLU A 180 21.75 -9.19 2.78
C GLU A 180 21.27 -10.51 2.18
N LYS A 181 19.94 -10.68 2.03
CA LYS A 181 19.36 -11.94 1.60
C LYS A 181 19.25 -12.10 0.08
N PHE A 182 19.05 -11.00 -0.67
CA PHE A 182 18.66 -11.08 -2.07
C PHE A 182 19.60 -10.40 -3.06
N ALA A 183 20.62 -9.66 -2.62
CA ALA A 183 21.54 -8.96 -3.54
C ALA A 183 22.25 -9.88 -4.55
N GLY A 184 22.41 -11.17 -4.23
CA GLY A 184 22.97 -12.17 -5.14
C GLY A 184 22.20 -12.31 -6.47
N TRP A 185 20.90 -12.03 -6.47
CA TRP A 185 20.04 -12.10 -7.65
C TRP A 185 19.85 -10.77 -8.37
N PHE A 186 20.29 -9.63 -7.79
CA PHE A 186 20.00 -8.31 -8.36
C PHE A 186 20.56 -8.11 -9.77
N LYS A 187 21.63 -8.83 -10.15
CA LYS A 187 22.14 -8.79 -11.52
C LYS A 187 21.25 -9.54 -12.54
N GLN A 188 20.31 -10.33 -12.07
CA GLN A 188 19.40 -11.09 -12.92
C GLN A 188 18.07 -10.39 -13.15
N ILE A 189 17.83 -9.24 -12.50
CA ILE A 189 16.58 -8.51 -12.57
C ILE A 189 16.80 -7.07 -13.09
N LYS A 190 15.72 -6.47 -13.60
CA LYS A 190 15.69 -5.12 -14.17
C LYS A 190 15.05 -4.10 -13.23
N TRP A 191 14.20 -4.56 -12.32
CA TRP A 191 13.49 -3.67 -11.39
C TRP A 191 13.30 -4.32 -10.02
N ILE A 192 13.17 -3.46 -9.01
CA ILE A 192 12.78 -3.83 -7.66
C ILE A 192 11.65 -2.92 -7.17
N ASN A 193 10.61 -3.50 -6.60
CA ASN A 193 9.47 -2.79 -6.04
C ASN A 193 9.45 -3.02 -4.53
N PHE A 194 9.66 -1.94 -3.77
CA PHE A 194 9.69 -1.99 -2.31
C PHE A 194 8.30 -1.91 -1.65
N GLY A 195 7.24 -1.97 -2.46
CA GLY A 195 5.87 -1.98 -1.95
C GLY A 195 5.41 -0.67 -1.34
N GLY A 196 4.39 -0.78 -0.52
CA GLY A 196 3.76 0.35 0.17
C GLY A 196 4.09 0.42 1.66
N GLY A 197 3.23 1.14 2.39
CA GLY A 197 3.37 1.32 3.84
C GLY A 197 4.26 2.50 4.26
N HIS A 198 4.75 3.28 3.28
CA HIS A 198 5.56 4.49 3.50
C HIS A 198 4.66 5.71 3.60
N LEU A 199 4.43 6.22 4.80
CA LEU A 199 3.52 7.35 5.03
C LEU A 199 4.25 8.69 4.91
N MET A 200 4.88 8.92 3.76
CA MET A 200 5.77 10.07 3.49
C MET A 200 5.09 11.44 3.53
N THR A 201 3.76 11.49 3.58
CA THR A 201 2.99 12.73 3.74
C THR A 201 2.60 13.02 5.20
N ARG A 202 2.95 12.13 6.13
CA ARG A 202 2.82 12.36 7.56
C ARG A 202 3.89 13.35 8.02
N LYS A 203 3.50 14.27 8.90
CA LYS A 203 4.34 15.41 9.30
C LYS A 203 5.69 15.03 9.94
N ASP A 204 5.73 13.90 10.63
CA ASP A 204 6.91 13.37 11.34
C ASP A 204 7.75 12.39 10.49
N TYR A 205 7.41 12.20 9.21
CA TYR A 205 8.15 11.32 8.32
C TYR A 205 9.43 11.99 7.81
N ASP A 206 10.58 11.36 7.99
CA ASP A 206 11.87 11.87 7.51
C ASP A 206 12.06 11.58 6.02
N ILE A 207 11.65 12.54 5.18
CA ILE A 207 11.76 12.47 3.71
C ILE A 207 13.24 12.47 3.28
N GLU A 208 14.09 13.24 3.97
CA GLU A 208 15.52 13.33 3.61
C GLU A 208 16.22 11.99 3.78
N LEU A 209 15.94 11.30 4.88
CA LEU A 209 16.45 9.95 5.11
C LEU A 209 16.00 8.99 4.02
N LEU A 210 14.69 9.00 3.63
CA LEU A 210 14.19 8.16 2.55
C LEU A 210 14.92 8.44 1.23
N VAL A 211 15.00 9.72 0.82
CA VAL A 211 15.61 10.11 -0.45
C VAL A 211 17.09 9.72 -0.49
N ASN A 212 17.82 9.95 0.58
CA ASN A 212 19.25 9.61 0.65
C ASN A 212 19.45 8.08 0.60
N THR A 213 18.63 7.32 1.33
CA THR A 213 18.68 5.84 1.32
C THR A 213 18.44 5.27 -0.08
N LEU A 214 17.42 5.78 -0.78
CA LEU A 214 17.09 5.35 -2.14
C LEU A 214 18.20 5.73 -3.15
N ARG A 215 18.78 6.92 -3.03
CA ARG A 215 19.94 7.33 -3.86
C ARG A 215 21.16 6.45 -3.63
N GLU A 216 21.47 6.13 -2.39
CA GLU A 216 22.56 5.23 -2.06
C GLU A 216 22.32 3.83 -2.60
N PHE A 217 21.10 3.33 -2.54
CA PHE A 217 20.71 2.07 -3.17
C PHE A 217 20.91 2.14 -4.69
N HIS A 218 20.40 3.19 -5.34
CA HIS A 218 20.57 3.39 -6.78
C HIS A 218 22.06 3.48 -7.18
N ASN A 219 22.90 4.14 -6.41
CA ASN A 219 24.33 4.19 -6.66
C ASN A 219 25.01 2.81 -6.59
N ARG A 220 24.53 1.92 -5.71
CA ARG A 220 25.03 0.53 -5.63
C ARG A 220 24.52 -0.35 -6.78
N TYR A 221 23.28 -0.10 -7.24
CA TYR A 221 22.59 -0.91 -8.24
C TYR A 221 21.98 -0.05 -9.37
N PRO A 222 22.79 0.67 -10.15
CA PRO A 222 22.32 1.69 -11.11
C PRO A 222 21.54 1.12 -12.29
N TRP A 223 21.54 -0.20 -12.48
CA TRP A 223 20.74 -0.87 -13.51
C TRP A 223 19.32 -1.22 -13.06
N LEU A 224 19.04 -1.13 -11.74
CA LEU A 224 17.73 -1.46 -11.22
C LEU A 224 16.80 -0.24 -11.25
N LYS A 225 15.66 -0.38 -11.90
CA LYS A 225 14.55 0.55 -11.72
C LYS A 225 13.91 0.30 -10.35
N VAL A 226 13.80 1.34 -9.54
CA VAL A 226 13.18 1.28 -8.21
C VAL A 226 11.73 1.76 -8.30
N ILE A 227 10.82 0.99 -7.69
CA ILE A 227 9.39 1.27 -7.65
C ILE A 227 8.92 1.25 -6.19
N MET A 228 8.00 2.15 -5.84
CA MET A 228 7.31 2.17 -4.54
C MET A 228 5.80 2.31 -4.73
N GLU A 229 5.02 1.70 -3.82
CA GLU A 229 3.56 1.61 -3.90
C GLU A 229 2.85 2.21 -2.66
N PRO A 230 3.14 3.45 -2.24
CA PRO A 230 2.40 4.04 -1.14
C PRO A 230 0.91 4.11 -1.49
N GLY A 231 0.08 3.94 -0.49
CA GLY A 231 -1.38 4.06 -0.65
C GLY A 231 -1.93 5.14 0.27
N SER A 232 -1.90 4.90 1.59
CA SER A 232 -2.40 5.83 2.62
C SER A 232 -1.77 7.23 2.52
N ALA A 233 -0.50 7.32 2.11
CA ALA A 233 0.20 8.58 1.93
C ALA A 233 -0.51 9.55 0.98
N PHE A 234 -1.15 9.05 -0.08
CA PHE A 234 -1.89 9.91 -1.01
C PHE A 234 -3.15 10.52 -0.38
N GLY A 235 -3.90 9.69 0.37
CA GLY A 235 -5.14 10.12 1.02
C GLY A 235 -4.97 10.74 2.41
N TRP A 236 -3.74 10.77 2.95
CA TRP A 236 -3.49 11.19 4.33
C TRP A 236 -4.01 12.60 4.62
N GLN A 237 -4.93 12.70 5.59
CA GLN A 237 -5.53 13.94 6.06
C GLN A 237 -6.13 14.83 4.94
N THR A 238 -6.63 14.23 3.86
CA THR A 238 -7.20 14.98 2.74
C THR A 238 -8.65 15.42 2.96
N GLY A 239 -9.28 15.01 4.06
CA GLY A 239 -10.62 15.47 4.42
C GLY A 239 -11.26 14.65 5.52
N PRO A 240 -12.37 15.12 6.09
CA PRO A 240 -13.08 14.46 7.17
C PRO A 240 -14.20 13.53 6.68
N LEU A 241 -14.60 12.59 7.53
CA LEU A 241 -15.93 11.99 7.51
C LEU A 241 -16.87 12.90 8.30
N VAL A 242 -17.90 13.43 7.65
CA VAL A 242 -18.95 14.22 8.30
C VAL A 242 -20.13 13.33 8.62
N ALA A 243 -20.49 13.27 9.89
CA ALA A 243 -21.64 12.59 10.41
C ALA A 243 -22.62 13.55 11.09
N GLN A 244 -23.85 13.14 11.24
CA GLN A 244 -24.89 13.85 11.96
C GLN A 244 -25.32 13.00 13.15
N VAL A 245 -25.47 13.61 14.31
CA VAL A 245 -26.19 13.02 15.44
C VAL A 245 -27.68 13.04 15.11
N ILE A 246 -28.30 11.86 15.03
CA ILE A 246 -29.74 11.73 14.71
C ILE A 246 -30.58 11.54 15.96
N ASP A 247 -29.97 11.04 17.04
CA ASP A 247 -30.63 10.86 18.32
C ASP A 247 -29.59 10.79 19.46
N VAL A 248 -30.04 10.97 20.67
CA VAL A 248 -29.24 10.72 21.88
C VAL A 248 -30.06 9.86 22.82
N VAL A 249 -29.55 8.70 23.14
CA VAL A 249 -30.16 7.78 24.14
C VAL A 249 -29.33 7.79 25.41
N GLU A 250 -30.04 7.65 26.54
CA GLU A 250 -29.38 7.57 27.85
C GLU A 250 -29.83 6.30 28.58
N ASP A 251 -28.87 5.51 29.02
CA ASP A 251 -29.09 4.36 29.90
C ASP A 251 -28.07 4.35 31.02
N LYS A 252 -28.54 4.22 32.28
CA LYS A 252 -27.69 4.17 33.49
C LYS A 252 -26.69 5.32 33.57
N GLY A 253 -27.10 6.54 33.15
CA GLY A 253 -26.26 7.74 33.17
C GLY A 253 -25.27 7.84 32.00
N ILE A 254 -25.22 6.86 31.11
CA ILE A 254 -24.37 6.86 29.92
C ILE A 254 -25.17 7.40 28.74
N LYS A 255 -24.71 8.50 28.15
CA LYS A 255 -25.28 9.09 26.95
C LYS A 255 -24.60 8.55 25.71
N THR A 256 -25.38 8.07 24.75
CA THR A 256 -24.91 7.63 23.44
C THR A 256 -25.48 8.48 22.33
N ALA A 257 -24.64 9.15 21.59
CA ALA A 257 -25.02 9.88 20.39
C ALA A 257 -25.11 8.92 19.21
N ILE A 258 -26.32 8.71 18.72
CA ILE A 258 -26.58 7.86 17.55
C ILE A 258 -26.26 8.63 16.27
N LEU A 259 -25.36 8.09 15.47
CA LEU A 259 -24.87 8.73 14.24
C LEU A 259 -25.53 8.13 13.00
N ASN A 260 -25.60 8.91 11.91
CA ASN A 260 -25.98 8.41 10.58
C ASN A 260 -24.83 7.74 9.81
N VAL A 261 -23.81 7.26 10.52
CA VAL A 261 -22.69 6.48 10.03
C VAL A 261 -22.46 5.31 10.97
N SER A 262 -21.83 4.25 10.48
CA SER A 262 -21.44 3.11 11.32
C SER A 262 -19.95 2.80 11.15
N PHE A 263 -19.33 2.24 12.18
CA PHE A 263 -17.93 1.82 12.11
C PHE A 263 -17.73 0.76 11.04
N SER A 264 -18.61 -0.25 10.97
CA SER A 264 -18.51 -1.35 9.99
C SER A 264 -18.57 -0.91 8.53
N CYS A 265 -19.32 0.17 8.23
CA CYS A 265 -19.47 0.64 6.85
C CYS A 265 -18.53 1.79 6.49
N HIS A 266 -18.12 2.60 7.47
CA HIS A 266 -17.41 3.86 7.20
C HIS A 266 -16.01 3.91 7.78
N MET A 267 -15.74 3.15 8.84
CA MET A 267 -14.46 3.15 9.55
C MET A 267 -14.16 1.73 10.09
N PRO A 268 -14.11 0.70 9.24
CA PRO A 268 -13.93 -0.68 9.70
C PRO A 268 -12.62 -0.88 10.47
N ASP A 269 -11.57 -0.13 10.16
CA ASP A 269 -10.30 -0.19 10.87
C ASP A 269 -10.44 0.09 12.37
N CYS A 270 -11.43 0.89 12.79
CA CYS A 270 -11.70 1.12 14.21
C CYS A 270 -12.21 -0.14 14.95
N LEU A 271 -12.67 -1.17 14.21
CA LEU A 271 -13.10 -2.46 14.77
C LEU A 271 -11.96 -3.48 14.77
N GLU A 272 -11.03 -3.37 13.86
CA GLU A 272 -9.91 -4.29 13.67
C GLU A 272 -8.65 -3.82 14.40
N MET A 273 -8.45 -2.53 14.47
CA MET A 273 -7.34 -1.86 15.14
C MET A 273 -7.82 -1.13 16.39
N PRO A 274 -7.10 -1.20 17.50
CA PRO A 274 -7.50 -0.54 18.75
C PRO A 274 -7.22 0.97 18.71
N TYR A 275 -7.90 1.71 17.85
CA TYR A 275 -7.81 3.17 17.82
C TYR A 275 -9.18 3.84 17.76
N HIS A 276 -9.24 5.08 18.24
CA HIS A 276 -10.42 5.93 18.17
C HIS A 276 -10.21 7.03 17.14
N PRO A 277 -11.16 7.24 16.20
CA PRO A 277 -11.04 8.33 15.23
C PRO A 277 -11.10 9.68 15.94
N ALA A 278 -10.23 10.60 15.54
CA ALA A 278 -10.26 11.96 16.08
C ALA A 278 -11.58 12.68 15.70
N VAL A 279 -12.25 13.28 16.66
CA VAL A 279 -13.47 14.05 16.45
C VAL A 279 -13.15 15.54 16.56
N ARG A 280 -13.44 16.30 15.53
CA ARG A 280 -13.17 17.74 15.51
C ARG A 280 -13.97 18.47 16.60
N GLY A 281 -13.26 19.18 17.48
CA GLY A 281 -13.87 19.95 18.58
C GLY A 281 -14.17 19.11 19.83
N ALA A 282 -13.74 17.84 19.86
CA ALA A 282 -13.84 16.97 21.02
C ALA A 282 -12.48 16.34 21.38
N LYS A 283 -12.40 15.78 22.58
CA LYS A 283 -11.27 14.95 23.02
C LYS A 283 -11.78 13.55 23.25
N THR A 284 -11.01 12.56 22.83
CA THR A 284 -11.23 11.16 23.18
C THR A 284 -10.81 10.93 24.63
N ILE A 285 -11.61 10.20 25.40
CA ILE A 285 -11.31 9.76 26.77
C ILE A 285 -11.30 8.23 26.71
N GLU A 286 -10.18 7.62 27.04
CA GLU A 286 -9.98 6.18 26.91
C GLU A 286 -10.11 5.44 28.24
N GLU A 287 -9.75 6.07 29.37
CA GLU A 287 -9.75 5.47 30.70
C GLU A 287 -10.46 6.32 31.73
N ASN A 288 -10.96 5.69 32.79
CA ASN A 288 -11.58 6.34 33.96
C ASN A 288 -12.69 7.34 33.58
N ILE A 289 -13.57 6.94 32.68
CA ILE A 289 -14.62 7.81 32.14
C ILE A 289 -15.66 8.11 33.21
N ASP A 290 -15.75 9.37 33.64
CA ASP A 290 -16.81 9.88 34.52
C ASP A 290 -18.00 10.37 33.71
N TYR A 291 -19.00 9.53 33.54
CA TYR A 291 -20.22 9.87 32.80
C TYR A 291 -21.12 10.88 33.48
N SER A 292 -20.85 11.26 34.74
CA SER A 292 -21.59 12.33 35.44
C SER A 292 -21.24 13.71 34.93
N ILE A 293 -20.09 13.85 34.23
CA ILE A 293 -19.67 15.12 33.63
C ILE A 293 -20.58 15.43 32.42
N PRO A 294 -21.17 16.64 32.34
CA PRO A 294 -21.95 17.05 31.19
C PRO A 294 -21.06 17.07 29.93
N TYR A 295 -21.65 16.69 28.78
CA TYR A 295 -20.98 16.64 27.45
C TYR A 295 -20.03 15.46 27.22
N ILE A 296 -20.09 14.39 28.01
CA ILE A 296 -19.46 13.12 27.69
C ILE A 296 -20.49 12.22 26.99
N TYR A 297 -20.09 11.70 25.82
CA TYR A 297 -20.94 10.85 24.98
C TYR A 297 -20.14 9.66 24.47
N ARG A 298 -20.80 8.52 24.35
CA ARG A 298 -20.39 7.47 23.40
C ARG A 298 -20.86 7.85 22.02
N LEU A 299 -20.14 7.43 21.00
CA LEU A 299 -20.57 7.52 19.60
C LEU A 299 -21.00 6.14 19.12
N GLY A 300 -22.21 6.02 18.57
CA GLY A 300 -22.81 4.75 18.11
C GLY A 300 -23.59 4.92 16.81
#